data_7501ea3df56744e27808a6a592e4c406
#
_entry.id   7501ea3df56744e27808a6a592e4c406
#
_cell.length_a   1.000
_cell.length_b   1.000
_cell.length_c   1.000
_cell.angle_alpha   90.00
_cell.angle_beta   90.00
_cell.angle_gamma   90.00
#
_symmetry.space_group_name_H-M   'P 1'
#
loop_
_entity.id
_entity.type
_entity.pdbx_description
1 polymer ?
#
loop_
_entity_poly.entity_id
_entity_poly.type
_entity_poly.pdbx_seq_one_letter_code
_entity_poly.pdbx_strand_id
1 'polypeptide(L)'
;MKLKKLLLSFGALSFMLTACGEAEENKDNEPSINDGSNTNNEGANSTTPNTDAGNTSNGNKRNKPADLSKTSTLYIVGDSTVDEFLTESGTPKDTTYFYERCGWGGHIKDYTENITIKNYGASGRSSKDYLTTAYYSDISSNIKSGDYLMIGFGHNDEKSDDATRFTDASKPITDNTSFKYSLYENYIKLAQDKGATPILCTPIVRLSTDGDYSGAKAHITSTGNYSQAIIELGQEKNVKVIDLTTYTKNLYTEIGYDNAVYYHAITAGSSQTEPNLATVDPTHINNFGAMTFDYYIATELYKDSSCYLGNYVKDEITAPTKEKDLKVNSLYKYSPYSAPDLASYNPANQFKTTTAGWYGTAFGDTGGKPSDASNGYIAKETSTGVFEVGQSKTGTGDLFKGKIAGGSEGLSFCFKQISINDNFEFSVKAKILKVNGNEQQDGFGIMLRDACWLPAQDKSLLSNYVAAGVYRTKASDIVANFSRTNLTEITKSNNTLSAYPAVNDELEFRITRTGQSVTCETIINGTTYTTNYLDFDFVAKDSKYFYLGMFGARGTVVEFSEVTYTKTGESQGA
;
A
#
# COMPACT_ATOMS: atom_id res chain seq x y z
N MET A 1 -23.48 -44.77 15.24
CA MET A 1 -24.36 -44.83 16.44
C MET A 1 -24.74 -43.37 16.81
N LYS A 2 -26.00 -43.07 16.54
CA LYS A 2 -26.88 -41.95 16.92
C LYS A 2 -26.31 -40.58 17.34
N LEU A 3 -26.61 -39.58 16.47
CA LEU A 3 -26.74 -38.15 16.74
C LEU A 3 -27.70 -37.86 17.92
N LYS A 4 -27.37 -36.86 18.73
CA LYS A 4 -28.34 -36.08 19.50
C LYS A 4 -28.21 -34.60 19.17
N LYS A 5 -29.27 -34.04 18.56
CA LYS A 5 -29.54 -32.60 18.45
C LYS A 5 -29.95 -32.04 19.81
N LEU A 6 -29.44 -30.88 20.17
CA LEU A 6 -29.96 -30.09 21.28
C LEU A 6 -30.46 -28.74 20.72
N LEU A 7 -31.76 -28.56 20.71
CA LEU A 7 -32.44 -27.28 20.51
C LEU A 7 -32.42 -26.51 21.84
N LEU A 8 -32.06 -25.26 21.81
CA LEU A 8 -32.32 -24.29 22.89
C LEU A 8 -33.19 -23.17 22.34
N SER A 9 -34.36 -23.05 22.97
CA SER A 9 -35.40 -22.08 22.70
C SER A 9 -35.04 -20.70 23.25
N PHE A 10 -35.29 -19.65 22.48
CA PHE A 10 -35.27 -18.26 22.94
C PHE A 10 -36.63 -17.85 23.48
N GLY A 11 -36.68 -17.39 24.72
CA GLY A 11 -37.80 -16.73 25.31
C GLY A 11 -37.74 -15.22 25.08
N ALA A 12 -38.81 -14.67 24.54
CA ALA A 12 -39.01 -13.25 24.38
C ALA A 12 -39.37 -12.59 25.72
N LEU A 13 -38.73 -11.48 26.05
CA LEU A 13 -39.12 -10.63 27.15
C LEU A 13 -39.56 -9.25 26.63
N SER A 14 -40.85 -9.02 26.72
CA SER A 14 -41.54 -7.75 26.39
C SER A 14 -41.49 -6.80 27.58
N PHE A 15 -41.04 -5.55 27.41
CA PHE A 15 -41.25 -4.49 28.38
C PHE A 15 -42.18 -3.44 27.80
N MET A 16 -43.32 -3.29 28.47
CA MET A 16 -44.26 -2.19 28.30
C MET A 16 -43.70 -0.92 28.95
N LEU A 17 -43.80 0.21 28.26
CA LEU A 17 -43.75 1.53 28.85
C LEU A 17 -45.16 2.15 28.85
N THR A 18 -45.61 2.53 30.01
CA THR A 18 -46.83 3.28 30.26
C THR A 18 -46.61 4.78 30.06
N ALA A 19 -47.59 5.39 29.45
CA ALA A 19 -47.74 6.82 29.25
C ALA A 19 -48.35 7.54 30.48
N CYS A 20 -48.10 8.82 30.56
CA CYS A 20 -49.05 9.86 31.06
C CYS A 20 -48.45 11.25 30.84
N GLY A 21 -49.15 12.16 30.19
CA GLY A 21 -49.82 13.31 30.69
C GLY A 21 -50.27 14.30 29.61
N GLU A 22 -51.54 14.52 29.56
CA GLU A 22 -52.36 15.53 28.87
C GLU A 22 -51.95 16.97 29.23
N ALA A 23 -52.26 18.04 28.53
CA ALA A 23 -53.38 18.71 27.89
C ALA A 23 -52.85 20.08 27.38
N GLU A 24 -53.40 20.89 26.56
CA GLU A 24 -54.75 21.32 26.20
C GLU A 24 -54.77 22.12 24.89
N GLU A 25 -55.93 22.13 24.29
CA GLU A 25 -56.36 22.85 23.07
C GLU A 25 -56.28 24.38 23.16
N ASN A 26 -56.11 25.06 22.03
CA ASN A 26 -57.02 26.16 21.69
C ASN A 26 -57.12 26.37 20.16
N LYS A 27 -58.38 26.50 19.76
CA LYS A 27 -58.93 26.76 18.43
C LYS A 27 -58.88 28.22 18.05
N ASP A 28 -59.12 28.42 16.77
CA ASP A 28 -59.84 29.47 16.04
C ASP A 28 -59.01 30.44 15.20
N ASN A 29 -59.18 30.32 13.91
CA ASN A 29 -59.84 31.18 12.95
C ASN A 29 -59.15 31.21 11.58
N GLU A 30 -59.86 30.62 10.60
CA GLU A 30 -59.74 31.01 9.22
C GLU A 30 -60.36 32.39 8.95
N PRO A 31 -59.95 33.09 7.89
CA PRO A 31 -60.68 32.94 6.64
C PRO A 31 -59.86 32.91 5.34
N SER A 32 -60.46 32.22 4.41
CA SER A 32 -60.12 32.09 3.00
C SER A 32 -60.01 33.41 2.26
N ILE A 33 -59.18 33.45 1.17
CA ILE A 33 -59.52 33.88 -0.22
C ILE A 33 -58.31 33.72 -1.16
N ASN A 34 -58.55 32.92 -2.15
CA ASN A 34 -58.08 32.79 -3.54
C ASN A 34 -56.88 33.53 -4.11
N ASP A 35 -56.12 32.68 -4.81
CA ASP A 35 -55.70 32.76 -6.22
C ASP A 35 -54.35 33.40 -6.56
N GLY A 36 -53.50 32.63 -7.29
CA GLY A 36 -52.38 33.17 -8.06
C GLY A 36 -51.08 32.37 -7.97
N SER A 37 -51.05 31.22 -8.63
CA SER A 37 -49.87 30.57 -9.23
C SER A 37 -48.48 31.15 -8.94
N ASN A 38 -47.64 30.41 -8.24
CA ASN A 38 -46.35 29.95 -8.79
C ASN A 38 -45.70 28.89 -7.89
N THR A 39 -45.53 27.71 -8.43
CA THR A 39 -44.90 26.55 -7.81
C THR A 39 -43.40 26.71 -7.83
N ASN A 40 -42.77 26.81 -6.67
CA ASN A 40 -41.40 26.37 -6.49
C ASN A 40 -41.37 25.35 -5.35
N ASN A 41 -41.31 24.10 -5.78
CA ASN A 41 -41.22 22.93 -4.94
C ASN A 41 -39.74 22.67 -4.62
N GLU A 42 -39.24 23.10 -3.50
CA GLU A 42 -37.99 22.60 -2.95
C GLU A 42 -38.24 21.25 -2.30
N GLY A 43 -38.22 20.22 -3.12
CA GLY A 43 -38.18 18.82 -2.68
C GLY A 43 -36.75 18.43 -2.35
N ALA A 44 -36.50 18.13 -1.08
CA ALA A 44 -35.29 17.42 -0.67
C ALA A 44 -35.28 16.06 -1.38
N ASN A 45 -34.42 15.91 -2.37
CA ASN A 45 -34.27 14.69 -3.14
C ASN A 45 -33.31 13.77 -2.40
N SER A 46 -33.87 12.80 -1.67
CA SER A 46 -33.17 11.64 -1.16
C SER A 46 -32.79 10.76 -2.36
N THR A 47 -31.58 10.90 -2.88
CA THR A 47 -31.05 10.00 -3.89
C THR A 47 -30.53 8.75 -3.22
N THR A 48 -31.34 7.70 -3.15
CA THR A 48 -30.87 6.32 -2.98
C THR A 48 -29.99 5.94 -4.17
N PRO A 49 -28.82 5.31 -3.98
CA PRO A 49 -28.06 4.73 -5.07
C PRO A 49 -28.86 3.59 -5.69
N ASN A 50 -29.21 3.73 -6.95
CA ASN A 50 -29.95 2.74 -7.69
C ASN A 50 -29.00 1.60 -8.08
N THR A 51 -29.21 0.40 -7.55
CA THR A 51 -28.45 -0.83 -7.86
C THR A 51 -28.91 -1.52 -9.13
N ASP A 52 -29.78 -0.90 -9.93
CA ASP A 52 -30.15 -1.46 -11.23
C ASP A 52 -28.94 -1.41 -12.18
N ALA A 53 -28.38 -2.58 -12.46
CA ALA A 53 -27.44 -2.84 -13.54
C ALA A 53 -28.13 -2.65 -14.91
N GLY A 54 -28.64 -1.46 -15.14
CA GLY A 54 -29.28 -1.02 -16.37
C GLY A 54 -28.40 0.04 -17.04
N ASN A 55 -28.19 -0.14 -18.32
CA ASN A 55 -27.61 0.84 -19.21
C ASN A 55 -28.33 2.18 -19.02
N THR A 56 -27.77 3.09 -18.19
CA THR A 56 -28.31 4.43 -18.06
C THR A 56 -27.88 5.22 -19.28
N SER A 57 -28.66 5.11 -20.37
CA SER A 57 -28.66 6.18 -21.36
C SER A 57 -29.15 7.43 -20.62
N ASN A 58 -28.23 8.35 -20.31
CA ASN A 58 -28.58 9.65 -19.75
C ASN A 58 -29.56 10.33 -20.72
N GLY A 59 -30.83 10.42 -20.34
CA GLY A 59 -31.91 10.94 -21.18
C GLY A 59 -31.75 12.39 -21.62
N ASN A 60 -30.75 13.12 -21.11
CA ASN A 60 -30.29 14.43 -21.58
C ASN A 60 -28.78 14.36 -21.80
N LYS A 61 -28.37 14.19 -23.07
CA LYS A 61 -26.95 14.29 -23.43
C LYS A 61 -26.42 15.68 -23.03
N ARG A 62 -25.22 15.69 -22.44
CA ARG A 62 -24.52 16.94 -22.12
C ARG A 62 -24.22 17.68 -23.41
N ASN A 63 -24.53 18.98 -23.47
CA ASN A 63 -24.19 19.82 -24.59
C ASN A 63 -22.69 20.13 -24.58
N LYS A 64 -21.88 19.28 -25.22
CA LYS A 64 -20.43 19.39 -25.29
C LYS A 64 -20.03 20.46 -26.35
N PRO A 65 -19.00 21.30 -26.08
CA PRO A 65 -18.45 22.20 -27.07
C PRO A 65 -17.95 21.48 -28.32
N ALA A 66 -18.24 22.02 -29.52
CA ALA A 66 -17.77 21.42 -30.78
C ALA A 66 -16.24 21.50 -30.93
N ASP A 67 -15.61 22.45 -30.26
CA ASP A 67 -14.16 22.72 -30.26
C ASP A 67 -13.46 22.25 -28.99
N LEU A 68 -13.99 21.19 -28.34
CA LEU A 68 -13.40 20.63 -27.15
C LEU A 68 -11.90 20.36 -27.35
N SER A 69 -11.07 20.97 -26.51
CA SER A 69 -9.61 20.81 -26.58
C SER A 69 -9.21 19.33 -26.42
N LYS A 70 -8.36 18.83 -27.32
CA LYS A 70 -7.79 17.48 -27.26
C LYS A 70 -6.37 17.47 -26.65
N THR A 71 -5.90 18.62 -26.19
CA THR A 71 -4.55 18.79 -25.63
C THR A 71 -4.54 18.96 -24.11
N SER A 72 -5.72 18.92 -23.48
CA SER A 72 -5.85 18.98 -22.03
C SER A 72 -5.37 17.70 -21.38
N THR A 73 -4.76 17.84 -20.21
CA THR A 73 -4.33 16.73 -19.36
C THR A 73 -5.08 16.80 -18.04
N LEU A 74 -5.58 15.65 -17.58
CA LEU A 74 -6.03 15.44 -16.22
C LEU A 74 -4.90 14.77 -15.44
N TYR A 75 -4.29 15.51 -14.54
CA TYR A 75 -3.38 14.97 -13.53
C TYR A 75 -4.20 14.53 -12.31
N ILE A 76 -3.95 13.31 -11.82
CA ILE A 76 -4.59 12.77 -10.63
C ILE A 76 -3.48 12.54 -9.60
N VAL A 77 -3.60 13.16 -8.44
CA VAL A 77 -2.61 13.07 -7.36
C VAL A 77 -3.26 12.55 -6.08
N GLY A 78 -2.54 11.77 -5.32
CA GLY A 78 -3.04 11.20 -4.08
C GLY A 78 -2.11 10.15 -3.50
N ASP A 79 -2.63 9.42 -2.55
CA ASP A 79 -1.95 8.34 -1.85
C ASP A 79 -2.15 6.96 -2.52
N SER A 80 -1.95 5.88 -1.75
CA SER A 80 -2.11 4.50 -2.25
C SER A 80 -3.54 4.16 -2.71
N THR A 81 -4.56 4.88 -2.25
CA THR A 81 -5.94 4.66 -2.70
C THR A 81 -6.24 5.26 -4.07
N VAL A 82 -5.28 6.00 -4.62
CA VAL A 82 -5.30 6.62 -5.95
C VAL A 82 -4.33 5.93 -6.92
N ASP A 83 -3.22 5.34 -6.42
CA ASP A 83 -2.17 4.69 -7.20
C ASP A 83 -2.72 3.51 -8.01
N GLU A 84 -2.37 3.42 -9.30
CA GLU A 84 -2.73 2.29 -10.17
C GLU A 84 -1.99 0.99 -9.80
N PHE A 85 -0.92 1.05 -9.02
CA PHE A 85 -0.03 -0.08 -8.72
C PHE A 85 0.48 -0.82 -9.96
N LEU A 86 0.67 -0.10 -11.05
CA LEU A 86 1.24 -0.62 -12.29
C LEU A 86 2.68 -0.17 -12.46
N THR A 87 3.49 -1.04 -13.07
CA THR A 87 4.82 -0.67 -13.58
C THR A 87 4.67 0.27 -14.78
N GLU A 88 5.75 0.91 -15.22
CA GLU A 88 5.75 1.72 -16.45
C GLU A 88 5.28 0.94 -17.69
N SER A 89 5.45 -0.38 -17.70
CA SER A 89 4.95 -1.27 -18.77
C SER A 89 3.47 -1.64 -18.62
N GLY A 90 2.78 -1.15 -17.58
CA GLY A 90 1.35 -1.43 -17.35
C GLY A 90 1.07 -2.80 -16.75
N THR A 91 2.05 -3.44 -16.12
CA THR A 91 1.85 -4.72 -15.42
C THR A 91 1.68 -4.49 -13.92
N PRO A 92 0.85 -5.29 -13.20
CA PRO A 92 0.71 -5.21 -11.76
C PRO A 92 2.07 -5.31 -11.04
N LYS A 93 2.32 -4.43 -10.08
CA LYS A 93 3.56 -4.41 -9.30
C LYS A 93 3.69 -5.62 -8.38
N ASP A 94 2.58 -6.19 -7.93
CA ASP A 94 2.57 -7.26 -6.95
C ASP A 94 1.85 -8.51 -7.46
N THR A 95 2.56 -9.65 -7.40
CA THR A 95 2.04 -10.95 -7.83
C THR A 95 1.43 -11.76 -6.68
N THR A 96 1.47 -11.25 -5.46
CA THR A 96 0.97 -11.92 -4.25
C THR A 96 -0.52 -11.66 -4.00
N TYR A 97 -1.10 -10.65 -4.65
CA TYR A 97 -2.51 -10.36 -4.57
C TYR A 97 -3.33 -11.25 -5.52
N PHE A 98 -4.35 -11.89 -4.99
CA PHE A 98 -5.37 -12.61 -5.77
C PHE A 98 -6.28 -11.62 -6.52
N TYR A 99 -6.78 -10.60 -5.83
CA TYR A 99 -7.34 -9.38 -6.40
C TYR A 99 -6.35 -8.26 -6.12
N GLU A 100 -5.65 -7.80 -7.16
CA GLU A 100 -4.58 -6.81 -7.05
C GLU A 100 -5.07 -5.44 -6.60
N ARG A 101 -4.21 -4.70 -5.94
CA ARG A 101 -4.48 -3.29 -5.63
C ARG A 101 -4.62 -2.46 -6.90
N CYS A 102 -5.61 -1.58 -6.91
CA CYS A 102 -5.78 -0.55 -7.92
C CYS A 102 -6.52 0.63 -7.27
N GLY A 103 -5.93 1.81 -7.23
CA GLY A 103 -6.59 3.00 -6.73
C GLY A 103 -7.62 3.54 -7.70
N TRP A 104 -8.54 4.37 -7.17
CA TRP A 104 -9.69 4.91 -7.92
C TRP A 104 -9.31 5.80 -9.11
N GLY A 105 -8.10 6.31 -9.22
CA GLY A 105 -7.68 7.03 -10.42
C GLY A 105 -7.28 6.13 -11.61
N GLY A 106 -7.29 4.80 -11.45
CA GLY A 106 -6.75 3.84 -12.41
C GLY A 106 -7.61 3.63 -13.65
N HIS A 107 -8.91 3.82 -13.55
CA HIS A 107 -9.88 3.53 -14.61
C HIS A 107 -10.64 4.75 -15.13
N ILE A 108 -10.36 5.94 -14.67
CA ILE A 108 -11.03 7.17 -15.18
C ILE A 108 -10.89 7.34 -16.69
N LYS A 109 -9.78 6.85 -17.27
CA LYS A 109 -9.53 6.80 -18.71
C LYS A 109 -10.58 5.98 -19.48
N ASP A 110 -11.19 4.98 -18.83
CA ASP A 110 -12.19 4.11 -19.46
C ASP A 110 -13.53 4.82 -19.63
N TYR A 111 -13.77 5.87 -18.85
CA TYR A 111 -14.98 6.69 -18.84
C TYR A 111 -14.82 8.04 -19.53
N THR A 112 -13.61 8.41 -19.95
CA THR A 112 -13.30 9.69 -20.57
C THR A 112 -12.81 9.54 -22.00
N GLU A 113 -12.85 10.63 -22.76
CA GLU A 113 -12.39 10.72 -24.14
C GLU A 113 -11.79 12.11 -24.42
N ASN A 114 -10.92 12.22 -25.41
CA ASN A 114 -10.29 13.48 -25.85
C ASN A 114 -9.48 14.23 -24.78
N ILE A 115 -9.01 13.53 -23.74
CA ILE A 115 -8.16 14.09 -22.68
C ILE A 115 -7.05 13.08 -22.34
N THR A 116 -5.87 13.59 -22.05
CA THR A 116 -4.77 12.75 -21.55
C THR A 116 -4.93 12.55 -20.04
N ILE A 117 -4.86 11.30 -19.57
CA ILE A 117 -4.90 11.00 -18.14
C ILE A 117 -3.48 10.67 -17.68
N LYS A 118 -3.06 11.31 -16.59
CA LYS A 118 -1.82 11.01 -15.85
C LYS A 118 -2.16 10.74 -14.40
N ASN A 119 -2.24 9.46 -14.04
CA ASN A 119 -2.37 9.08 -12.65
C ASN A 119 -0.99 9.11 -11.98
N TYR A 120 -0.82 9.97 -11.01
CA TYR A 120 0.35 10.18 -10.19
C TYR A 120 0.06 9.89 -8.72
N GLY A 121 -0.87 8.99 -8.44
CA GLY A 121 -1.04 8.39 -7.11
C GLY A 121 0.27 7.78 -6.64
N ALA A 122 0.61 7.99 -5.37
CA ALA A 122 1.85 7.50 -4.78
C ALA A 122 1.60 6.88 -3.41
N SER A 123 1.87 5.58 -3.32
CA SER A 123 1.66 4.81 -2.09
C SER A 123 2.39 5.42 -0.89
N GLY A 124 1.70 5.46 0.25
CA GLY A 124 2.24 5.93 1.52
C GLY A 124 2.39 7.45 1.66
N ARG A 125 2.03 8.23 0.65
CA ARG A 125 2.20 9.69 0.65
C ARG A 125 1.02 10.42 1.26
N SER A 126 1.32 11.46 2.03
CA SER A 126 0.38 12.49 2.45
C SER A 126 0.46 13.72 1.53
N SER A 127 -0.48 14.63 1.66
CA SER A 127 -0.44 15.92 0.93
C SER A 127 0.85 16.72 1.21
N LYS A 128 1.50 16.47 2.34
CA LYS A 128 2.72 17.17 2.78
C LYS A 128 3.98 16.55 2.19
N ASP A 129 4.21 15.25 2.33
CA ASP A 129 5.45 14.61 1.89
C ASP A 129 5.45 14.23 0.41
N TYR A 130 4.30 14.23 -0.24
CA TYR A 130 4.16 14.08 -1.69
C TYR A 130 4.95 15.14 -2.47
N LEU A 131 5.18 16.31 -1.89
CA LEU A 131 5.97 17.41 -2.48
C LEU A 131 7.41 17.02 -2.82
N THR A 132 7.92 15.95 -2.20
CA THR A 132 9.28 15.44 -2.43
C THR A 132 9.36 14.45 -3.60
N THR A 133 8.23 14.10 -4.22
CA THR A 133 8.18 13.11 -5.30
C THR A 133 8.55 13.71 -6.67
N ALA A 134 9.04 12.86 -7.58
CA ALA A 134 9.23 13.22 -8.97
C ALA A 134 7.92 13.63 -9.66
N TYR A 135 6.80 13.04 -9.23
CA TYR A 135 5.46 13.36 -9.73
C TYR A 135 5.07 14.80 -9.45
N TYR A 136 5.28 15.29 -8.22
CA TYR A 136 5.02 16.69 -7.89
C TYR A 136 5.89 17.65 -8.72
N SER A 137 7.16 17.30 -8.91
CA SER A 137 8.08 18.06 -9.75
C SER A 137 7.62 18.11 -11.22
N ASP A 138 7.12 16.98 -11.76
CA ASP A 138 6.57 16.92 -13.12
C ASP A 138 5.32 17.82 -13.26
N ILE A 139 4.37 17.69 -12.31
CA ILE A 139 3.15 18.49 -12.32
C ILE A 139 3.47 19.98 -12.25
N SER A 140 4.28 20.41 -11.26
CA SER A 140 4.61 21.81 -11.07
C SER A 140 5.30 22.45 -12.28
N SER A 141 6.03 21.64 -13.05
CA SER A 141 6.74 22.07 -14.25
C SER A 141 5.85 22.09 -15.50
N ASN A 142 4.92 21.14 -15.64
CA ASN A 142 4.24 20.85 -16.90
C ASN A 142 2.74 21.20 -16.94
N ILE A 143 2.09 21.34 -15.77
CA ILE A 143 0.68 21.73 -15.72
C ILE A 143 0.50 23.13 -16.31
N LYS A 144 -0.53 23.31 -17.13
CA LYS A 144 -0.76 24.54 -17.88
C LYS A 144 -2.25 24.87 -17.97
N SER A 145 -2.53 26.04 -18.52
CA SER A 145 -3.91 26.51 -18.78
C SER A 145 -4.71 25.49 -19.59
N GLY A 146 -5.90 25.18 -19.12
CA GLY A 146 -6.81 24.20 -19.71
C GLY A 146 -6.59 22.76 -19.26
N ASP A 147 -5.60 22.50 -18.40
CA ASP A 147 -5.42 21.22 -17.72
C ASP A 147 -6.28 21.14 -16.44
N TYR A 148 -6.31 19.96 -15.83
CA TYR A 148 -7.04 19.68 -14.60
C TYR A 148 -6.12 19.01 -13.60
N LEU A 149 -6.31 19.29 -12.30
CA LEU A 149 -5.64 18.63 -11.19
C LEU A 149 -6.68 18.07 -10.23
N MET A 150 -6.83 16.74 -10.21
CA MET A 150 -7.69 16.02 -9.26
C MET A 150 -6.87 15.55 -8.07
N ILE A 151 -7.33 15.87 -6.85
CA ILE A 151 -6.54 15.79 -5.63
C ILE A 151 -7.25 14.88 -4.63
N GLY A 152 -6.63 13.76 -4.26
CA GLY A 152 -7.19 12.76 -3.36
C GLY A 152 -6.21 12.31 -2.27
N PHE A 153 -6.11 13.06 -1.18
CA PHE A 153 -5.30 12.75 -0.01
C PHE A 153 -6.16 12.59 1.24
N GLY A 154 -5.58 12.03 2.30
CA GLY A 154 -6.21 11.90 3.61
C GLY A 154 -5.73 10.71 4.42
N HIS A 155 -5.59 9.52 3.81
CA HIS A 155 -5.23 8.27 4.50
C HIS A 155 -3.88 8.31 5.23
N ASN A 156 -2.95 9.12 4.76
CA ASN A 156 -1.63 9.28 5.38
C ASN A 156 -1.49 10.61 6.12
N ASP A 157 -2.27 11.61 5.76
CA ASP A 157 -2.33 12.91 6.45
C ASP A 157 -2.80 12.77 7.90
N GLU A 158 -3.65 11.80 8.20
CA GLU A 158 -4.21 11.56 9.54
C GLU A 158 -3.26 10.83 10.50
N LYS A 159 -2.07 10.40 10.05
CA LYS A 159 -1.09 9.64 10.85
C LYS A 159 -0.33 10.58 11.79
N SER A 160 -0.93 10.91 12.93
CA SER A 160 -0.40 11.88 13.90
C SER A 160 0.91 11.44 14.58
N ASP A 161 1.26 10.17 14.48
CA ASP A 161 2.51 9.59 14.95
C ASP A 161 3.68 9.73 13.95
N ASP A 162 3.40 10.19 12.72
CA ASP A 162 4.40 10.41 11.69
C ASP A 162 4.48 11.89 11.28
N ALA A 163 5.37 12.63 11.90
CA ALA A 163 5.54 14.06 11.65
C ALA A 163 5.92 14.41 10.20
N THR A 164 6.43 13.46 9.42
CA THR A 164 6.78 13.69 8.01
C THR A 164 5.54 13.76 7.13
N ARG A 165 4.50 13.00 7.46
CA ARG A 165 3.25 12.88 6.72
C ARG A 165 2.11 13.69 7.34
N PHE A 166 2.08 13.78 8.66
CA PHE A 166 0.97 14.35 9.40
C PHE A 166 0.65 15.79 9.01
N THR A 167 -0.64 16.06 8.78
CA THR A 167 -1.26 17.39 8.68
C THR A 167 -2.55 17.40 9.49
N ASP A 168 -2.86 18.50 10.15
CA ASP A 168 -3.95 18.59 11.14
C ASP A 168 -5.25 19.11 10.49
N ALA A 169 -6.28 18.26 10.40
CA ALA A 169 -7.56 18.63 9.80
C ALA A 169 -8.44 19.54 10.68
N SER A 170 -8.13 19.64 11.98
CA SER A 170 -8.86 20.53 12.91
C SER A 170 -8.44 22.00 12.79
N LYS A 171 -7.29 22.27 12.16
CA LYS A 171 -6.72 23.60 12.09
C LYS A 171 -7.23 24.41 10.90
N PRO A 172 -7.26 25.74 11.04
CA PRO A 172 -7.66 26.63 9.94
C PRO A 172 -6.61 26.66 8.82
N ILE A 173 -7.03 27.04 7.63
CA ILE A 173 -6.17 27.14 6.43
C ILE A 173 -4.97 28.10 6.62
N THR A 174 -5.02 28.99 7.59
CA THR A 174 -3.92 29.93 7.90
C THR A 174 -2.79 29.33 8.73
N ASP A 175 -2.99 28.12 9.28
CA ASP A 175 -1.94 27.37 10.00
C ASP A 175 -1.19 26.49 9.01
N ASN A 176 0.12 26.64 8.91
CA ASN A 176 0.97 25.89 7.96
C ASN A 176 1.10 24.38 8.28
N THR A 177 0.60 23.93 9.42
CA THR A 177 0.50 22.51 9.77
C THR A 177 -0.88 21.91 9.45
N SER A 178 -1.80 22.74 8.96
CA SER A 178 -3.17 22.34 8.63
C SER A 178 -3.22 21.49 7.37
N PHE A 179 -4.13 20.52 7.35
CA PHE A 179 -4.48 19.77 6.14
C PHE A 179 -5.05 20.69 5.04
N LYS A 180 -5.93 21.64 5.41
CA LYS A 180 -6.46 22.63 4.47
C LYS A 180 -5.37 23.50 3.86
N TYR A 181 -4.37 23.92 4.66
CA TYR A 181 -3.23 24.68 4.19
C TYR A 181 -2.43 23.89 3.17
N SER A 182 -2.10 22.62 3.49
CA SER A 182 -1.33 21.74 2.60
C SER A 182 -2.00 21.58 1.23
N LEU A 183 -3.31 21.30 1.22
CA LEU A 183 -4.08 21.16 -0.03
C LEU A 183 -4.17 22.48 -0.81
N TYR A 184 -4.38 23.59 -0.12
CA TYR A 184 -4.57 24.88 -0.78
C TYR A 184 -3.27 25.42 -1.39
N GLU A 185 -2.23 25.58 -0.57
CA GLU A 185 -1.00 26.23 -1.00
C GLU A 185 -0.23 25.39 -2.02
N ASN A 186 -0.22 24.07 -1.87
CA ASN A 186 0.62 23.22 -2.69
C ASN A 186 -0.07 22.69 -3.96
N TYR A 187 -1.40 22.58 -3.99
CA TYR A 187 -2.10 21.94 -5.10
C TYR A 187 -3.14 22.87 -5.74
N ILE A 188 -4.08 23.41 -4.96
CA ILE A 188 -5.15 24.25 -5.51
C ILE A 188 -4.55 25.52 -6.13
N LYS A 189 -3.72 26.21 -5.37
CA LYS A 189 -3.08 27.45 -5.81
C LYS A 189 -2.13 27.20 -6.98
N LEU A 190 -1.34 26.12 -6.94
CA LEU A 190 -0.50 25.72 -8.07
C LEU A 190 -1.30 25.57 -9.35
N ALA A 191 -2.42 24.86 -9.32
CA ALA A 191 -3.28 24.67 -10.48
C ALA A 191 -3.85 26.03 -10.97
N GLN A 192 -4.41 26.82 -10.05
CA GLN A 192 -5.00 28.12 -10.37
C GLN A 192 -3.98 29.12 -10.94
N ASP A 193 -2.79 29.20 -10.36
CA ASP A 193 -1.70 30.08 -10.82
C ASP A 193 -1.23 29.71 -12.25
N LYS A 194 -1.38 28.45 -12.64
CA LYS A 194 -1.07 27.92 -13.97
C LYS A 194 -2.26 27.98 -14.95
N GLY A 195 -3.44 28.43 -14.48
CA GLY A 195 -4.66 28.45 -15.28
C GLY A 195 -5.30 27.09 -15.48
N ALA A 196 -4.91 26.09 -14.66
CA ALA A 196 -5.54 24.78 -14.61
C ALA A 196 -6.69 24.77 -13.59
N THR A 197 -7.58 23.79 -13.71
CA THR A 197 -8.76 23.66 -12.83
C THR A 197 -8.51 22.59 -11.77
N PRO A 198 -8.46 22.94 -10.47
CA PRO A 198 -8.37 21.97 -9.38
C PRO A 198 -9.74 21.32 -9.10
N ILE A 199 -9.72 20.04 -8.69
CA ILE A 199 -10.87 19.27 -8.23
C ILE A 199 -10.42 18.50 -7.00
N LEU A 200 -11.20 18.56 -5.93
CA LEU A 200 -10.94 17.83 -4.68
C LEU A 200 -11.76 16.54 -4.63
N CYS A 201 -11.17 15.48 -4.15
CA CYS A 201 -11.86 14.23 -3.81
C CYS A 201 -11.65 13.94 -2.32
N THR A 202 -12.73 13.63 -1.59
CA THR A 202 -12.59 13.15 -0.21
C THR A 202 -12.04 11.72 -0.20
N PRO A 203 -11.30 11.28 0.84
CA PRO A 203 -10.78 9.92 0.91
C PRO A 203 -11.91 8.89 0.96
N ILE A 204 -11.71 7.71 0.38
CA ILE A 204 -12.66 6.58 0.50
C ILE A 204 -12.66 6.04 1.94
N VAL A 205 -13.77 5.47 2.42
CA VAL A 205 -13.79 4.84 3.75
C VAL A 205 -12.98 3.54 3.77
N ARG A 206 -12.46 3.18 4.94
CA ARG A 206 -11.87 1.84 5.16
C ARG A 206 -12.97 0.81 5.36
N LEU A 207 -12.77 -0.40 4.84
CA LEU A 207 -13.70 -1.51 5.01
C LEU A 207 -13.95 -1.81 6.50
N SER A 208 -15.20 -1.95 6.88
CA SER A 208 -15.63 -2.24 8.24
C SER A 208 -16.25 -3.63 8.34
N THR A 209 -15.74 -4.47 9.24
CA THR A 209 -16.27 -5.82 9.49
C THR A 209 -17.58 -5.81 10.29
N ASP A 210 -17.87 -4.74 11.00
CA ASP A 210 -19.06 -4.56 11.84
C ASP A 210 -20.11 -3.61 11.21
N GLY A 211 -19.84 -3.10 10.00
CA GLY A 211 -20.72 -2.17 9.29
C GLY A 211 -20.73 -0.75 9.86
N ASP A 212 -19.90 -0.47 10.87
CA ASP A 212 -19.73 0.90 11.40
C ASP A 212 -18.69 1.67 10.57
N TYR A 213 -19.14 2.63 9.79
CA TYR A 213 -18.31 3.55 9.01
C TYR A 213 -18.26 4.91 9.70
N SER A 214 -17.79 4.94 10.94
CA SER A 214 -17.53 6.14 11.75
C SER A 214 -16.07 6.20 12.21
N GLY A 215 -15.70 7.27 12.91
CA GLY A 215 -14.36 7.43 13.46
C GLY A 215 -13.26 7.29 12.42
N ALA A 216 -12.19 6.59 12.74
CA ALA A 216 -11.03 6.42 11.88
C ALA A 216 -11.34 5.71 10.54
N LYS A 217 -12.42 4.92 10.48
CA LYS A 217 -12.86 4.28 9.23
C LYS A 217 -13.41 5.30 8.21
N ALA A 218 -13.91 6.43 8.70
CA ALA A 218 -14.36 7.57 7.88
C ALA A 218 -13.45 8.80 8.02
N HIS A 219 -12.18 8.60 8.38
CA HIS A 219 -11.17 9.65 8.52
C HIS A 219 -11.52 10.73 9.55
N ILE A 220 -12.20 10.33 10.65
CA ILE A 220 -12.50 11.16 11.79
C ILE A 220 -11.61 10.72 12.95
N THR A 221 -10.62 11.54 13.29
CA THR A 221 -9.62 11.26 14.31
C THR A 221 -9.63 12.33 15.41
N SER A 222 -8.77 12.20 16.39
CA SER A 222 -8.56 13.26 17.41
C SER A 222 -8.03 14.57 16.83
N THR A 223 -7.50 14.55 15.61
CA THR A 223 -6.96 15.70 14.88
C THR A 223 -7.90 16.22 13.79
N GLY A 224 -9.19 15.86 13.87
CA GLY A 224 -10.25 16.40 13.02
C GLY A 224 -10.87 15.39 12.07
N ASN A 225 -11.76 15.90 11.24
CA ASN A 225 -12.44 15.17 10.17
C ASN A 225 -11.85 15.59 8.81
N TYR A 226 -11.06 14.73 8.21
CA TYR A 226 -10.34 15.01 6.96
C TYR A 226 -11.28 15.19 5.77
N SER A 227 -12.34 14.40 5.70
CA SER A 227 -13.36 14.55 4.64
C SER A 227 -14.10 15.89 4.74
N GLN A 228 -14.52 16.25 5.96
CA GLN A 228 -15.19 17.52 6.21
C GLN A 228 -14.26 18.72 5.89
N ALA A 229 -12.97 18.62 6.24
CA ALA A 229 -11.99 19.66 5.94
C ALA A 229 -11.85 19.91 4.42
N ILE A 230 -11.91 18.84 3.60
CA ILE A 230 -11.91 18.96 2.13
C ILE A 230 -13.19 19.63 1.64
N ILE A 231 -14.36 19.26 2.16
CA ILE A 231 -15.65 19.85 1.79
C ILE A 231 -15.67 21.35 2.09
N GLU A 232 -15.25 21.73 3.31
CA GLU A 232 -15.16 23.13 3.73
C GLU A 232 -14.16 23.91 2.87
N LEU A 233 -12.99 23.33 2.58
CA LEU A 233 -11.98 23.95 1.72
C LEU A 233 -12.53 24.20 0.31
N GLY A 234 -13.26 23.23 -0.25
CA GLY A 234 -13.92 23.38 -1.54
C GLY A 234 -14.93 24.53 -1.56
N GLN A 235 -15.72 24.65 -0.51
CA GLN A 235 -16.68 25.78 -0.32
C GLN A 235 -15.94 27.12 -0.15
N GLU A 236 -14.92 27.18 0.71
CA GLU A 236 -14.15 28.40 0.96
C GLU A 236 -13.42 28.94 -0.29
N LYS A 237 -12.97 28.04 -1.16
CA LYS A 237 -12.15 28.37 -2.35
C LYS A 237 -12.91 28.25 -3.66
N ASN A 238 -14.20 27.93 -3.61
CA ASN A 238 -15.03 27.68 -4.79
C ASN A 238 -14.39 26.64 -5.73
N VAL A 239 -13.96 25.51 -5.15
CA VAL A 239 -13.38 24.37 -5.86
C VAL A 239 -14.36 23.21 -5.82
N LYS A 240 -14.56 22.54 -6.95
CA LYS A 240 -15.41 21.34 -7.05
C LYS A 240 -14.90 20.27 -6.11
N VAL A 241 -15.81 19.67 -5.34
CA VAL A 241 -15.55 18.50 -4.48
C VAL A 241 -16.36 17.31 -5.00
N ILE A 242 -15.72 16.14 -5.05
CA ILE A 242 -16.37 14.84 -5.25
C ILE A 242 -16.27 14.10 -3.90
N ASP A 243 -17.41 13.84 -3.28
CA ASP A 243 -17.47 13.25 -1.94
C ASP A 243 -17.46 11.72 -2.00
N LEU A 244 -16.25 11.15 -2.14
CA LEU A 244 -16.05 9.71 -2.15
C LEU A 244 -16.27 9.07 -0.77
N THR A 245 -16.06 9.81 0.33
CA THR A 245 -16.32 9.29 1.69
C THR A 245 -17.79 8.96 1.87
N THR A 246 -18.68 9.90 1.54
CA THR A 246 -20.12 9.66 1.63
C THR A 246 -20.57 8.57 0.66
N TYR A 247 -20.05 8.60 -0.57
CA TYR A 247 -20.39 7.57 -1.57
C TYR A 247 -20.00 6.17 -1.10
N THR A 248 -18.75 5.96 -0.72
CA THR A 248 -18.26 4.63 -0.33
C THR A 248 -18.87 4.12 0.97
N LYS A 249 -19.12 5.03 1.94
CA LYS A 249 -19.87 4.72 3.15
C LYS A 249 -21.27 4.20 2.82
N ASN A 250 -22.02 4.91 1.99
CA ASN A 250 -23.38 4.53 1.62
C ASN A 250 -23.40 3.20 0.85
N LEU A 251 -22.52 3.04 -0.14
CA LEU A 251 -22.38 1.81 -0.90
C LEU A 251 -22.12 0.61 0.02
N TYR A 252 -21.11 0.68 0.88
CA TYR A 252 -20.75 -0.44 1.75
C TYR A 252 -21.79 -0.72 2.83
N THR A 253 -22.51 0.30 3.29
CA THR A 253 -23.62 0.12 4.23
C THR A 253 -24.78 -0.63 3.56
N GLU A 254 -25.08 -0.29 2.30
CA GLU A 254 -26.17 -0.89 1.53
C GLU A 254 -25.89 -2.35 1.19
N ILE A 255 -24.70 -2.66 0.65
CA ILE A 255 -24.35 -4.01 0.19
C ILE A 255 -23.90 -4.95 1.30
N GLY A 256 -23.52 -4.43 2.47
CA GLY A 256 -23.00 -5.20 3.59
C GLY A 256 -21.57 -5.72 3.39
N TYR A 257 -20.93 -6.12 4.50
CA TYR A 257 -19.52 -6.55 4.52
C TYR A 257 -19.22 -7.69 3.53
N ASP A 258 -20.08 -8.73 3.47
CA ASP A 258 -19.87 -9.93 2.64
C ASP A 258 -19.79 -9.62 1.13
N ASN A 259 -20.36 -8.49 0.71
CA ASN A 259 -20.25 -8.02 -0.68
C ASN A 259 -19.16 -6.96 -0.82
N ALA A 260 -18.99 -6.08 0.19
CA ALA A 260 -18.00 -5.01 0.16
C ALA A 260 -16.56 -5.52 0.09
N VAL A 261 -16.25 -6.69 0.65
CA VAL A 261 -14.92 -7.33 0.56
C VAL A 261 -14.43 -7.50 -0.88
N TYR A 262 -15.34 -7.68 -1.85
CA TYR A 262 -14.97 -7.86 -3.25
C TYR A 262 -14.57 -6.58 -3.98
N TYR A 263 -14.71 -5.43 -3.34
CA TYR A 263 -14.18 -4.16 -3.84
C TYR A 263 -12.73 -3.94 -3.38
N HIS A 264 -12.22 -4.77 -2.48
CA HIS A 264 -10.92 -4.61 -1.85
C HIS A 264 -9.88 -5.61 -2.37
N ALA A 265 -8.61 -5.26 -2.21
CA ALA A 265 -7.50 -6.14 -2.51
C ALA A 265 -7.47 -7.32 -1.53
N ILE A 266 -7.11 -8.49 -2.04
CA ILE A 266 -7.00 -9.71 -1.24
C ILE A 266 -5.61 -10.31 -1.48
N THR A 267 -4.80 -10.39 -0.40
CA THR A 267 -3.36 -10.63 -0.53
C THR A 267 -3.00 -12.08 -0.79
N ALA A 268 -3.54 -13.03 -0.08
CA ALA A 268 -3.12 -14.43 -0.21
C ALA A 268 -4.34 -15.34 -0.26
N GLY A 269 -4.38 -16.21 -1.25
CA GLY A 269 -5.35 -17.29 -1.31
C GLY A 269 -4.78 -18.60 -0.77
N SER A 270 -5.64 -19.47 -0.28
CA SER A 270 -5.30 -20.86 0.02
C SER A 270 -5.27 -21.75 -1.23
N SER A 271 -5.74 -21.23 -2.37
CA SER A 271 -5.72 -21.89 -3.67
C SER A 271 -5.59 -20.87 -4.81
N GLN A 272 -5.29 -21.35 -6.02
CA GLN A 272 -5.24 -20.50 -7.21
C GLN A 272 -6.63 -20.06 -7.72
N THR A 273 -7.69 -20.69 -7.21
CA THR A 273 -9.05 -20.53 -7.74
C THR A 273 -9.96 -19.72 -6.83
N GLU A 274 -9.61 -19.58 -5.55
CA GLU A 274 -10.45 -18.96 -4.54
C GLU A 274 -9.68 -17.89 -3.76
N PRO A 275 -10.29 -16.72 -3.50
CA PRO A 275 -9.69 -15.70 -2.65
C PRO A 275 -9.71 -16.13 -1.18
N ASN A 276 -8.69 -15.76 -0.44
CA ASN A 276 -8.72 -15.87 1.02
C ASN A 276 -9.33 -14.60 1.63
N LEU A 277 -10.62 -14.61 1.88
CA LEU A 277 -11.33 -13.44 2.42
C LEU A 277 -10.83 -13.00 3.81
N ALA A 278 -10.11 -13.88 4.54
CA ALA A 278 -9.49 -13.51 5.82
C ALA A 278 -8.27 -12.59 5.66
N THR A 279 -7.78 -12.43 4.44
CA THR A 279 -6.63 -11.55 4.11
C THR A 279 -7.03 -10.31 3.33
N VAL A 280 -8.30 -9.92 3.39
CA VAL A 280 -8.77 -8.69 2.73
C VAL A 280 -8.04 -7.47 3.30
N ASP A 281 -7.56 -6.63 2.41
CA ASP A 281 -6.98 -5.35 2.78
C ASP A 281 -8.12 -4.35 3.06
N PRO A 282 -8.27 -3.85 4.29
CA PRO A 282 -9.39 -2.95 4.61
C PRO A 282 -9.21 -1.54 4.04
N THR A 283 -8.02 -1.19 3.55
CA THR A 283 -7.69 0.14 3.05
C THR A 283 -7.67 0.20 1.52
N HIS A 284 -6.99 -0.77 0.89
CA HIS A 284 -6.76 -0.73 -0.54
C HIS A 284 -7.85 -1.47 -1.32
N ILE A 285 -8.35 -0.82 -2.34
CA ILE A 285 -9.32 -1.39 -3.26
C ILE A 285 -8.63 -2.17 -4.38
N ASN A 286 -9.39 -3.03 -5.04
CA ASN A 286 -8.95 -3.75 -6.21
C ASN A 286 -9.46 -3.10 -7.51
N ASN A 287 -9.19 -3.73 -8.62
CA ASN A 287 -9.56 -3.28 -9.96
C ASN A 287 -11.08 -3.01 -10.11
N PHE A 288 -11.92 -3.89 -9.56
CA PHE A 288 -13.38 -3.73 -9.60
C PHE A 288 -13.84 -2.55 -8.73
N GLY A 289 -13.25 -2.39 -7.53
CA GLY A 289 -13.48 -1.23 -6.68
C GLY A 289 -13.08 0.08 -7.36
N ALA A 290 -11.90 0.11 -7.98
CA ALA A 290 -11.42 1.27 -8.73
C ALA A 290 -12.36 1.64 -9.89
N MET A 291 -12.77 0.68 -10.71
CA MET A 291 -13.74 0.88 -11.80
C MET A 291 -15.06 1.46 -11.28
N THR A 292 -15.56 0.93 -10.15
CA THR A 292 -16.83 1.38 -9.56
C THR A 292 -16.74 2.83 -9.08
N PHE A 293 -15.64 3.21 -8.45
CA PHE A 293 -15.47 4.56 -7.92
C PHE A 293 -15.18 5.56 -9.04
N ASP A 294 -14.43 5.16 -10.06
CA ASP A 294 -14.21 5.99 -11.25
C ASP A 294 -15.50 6.19 -12.08
N TYR A 295 -16.38 5.17 -12.14
CA TYR A 295 -17.70 5.31 -12.72
C TYR A 295 -18.54 6.36 -11.96
N TYR A 296 -18.50 6.35 -10.63
CA TYR A 296 -19.16 7.38 -9.82
C TYR A 296 -18.57 8.76 -10.08
N ILE A 297 -17.23 8.90 -10.06
CA ILE A 297 -16.55 10.17 -10.35
C ILE A 297 -16.97 10.71 -11.73
N ALA A 298 -16.92 9.87 -12.75
CA ALA A 298 -17.32 10.25 -14.10
C ALA A 298 -18.79 10.70 -14.17
N THR A 299 -19.68 9.99 -13.46
CA THR A 299 -21.10 10.33 -13.38
C THR A 299 -21.32 11.69 -12.73
N GLU A 300 -20.63 12.00 -11.63
CA GLU A 300 -20.73 13.28 -10.93
C GLU A 300 -20.14 14.44 -11.75
N LEU A 301 -19.05 14.19 -12.47
CA LEU A 301 -18.49 15.15 -13.41
C LEU A 301 -19.44 15.44 -14.59
N TYR A 302 -20.09 14.39 -15.12
CA TYR A 302 -21.00 14.50 -16.26
C TYR A 302 -22.28 15.26 -15.89
N LYS A 303 -22.86 15.01 -14.73
CA LYS A 303 -24.09 15.67 -14.23
C LYS A 303 -23.88 17.16 -13.94
N ASP A 304 -22.71 17.54 -13.48
CA ASP A 304 -22.41 18.92 -13.10
C ASP A 304 -22.07 19.77 -14.33
N SER A 305 -23.06 20.48 -14.85
CA SER A 305 -22.89 21.36 -16.03
C SER A 305 -21.89 22.49 -15.78
N SER A 306 -21.63 22.87 -14.54
CA SER A 306 -20.64 23.91 -14.20
C SER A 306 -19.20 23.37 -14.24
N CYS A 307 -19.00 22.06 -14.12
CA CYS A 307 -17.69 21.43 -14.20
C CYS A 307 -17.30 21.15 -15.66
N TYR A 308 -16.38 21.94 -16.22
CA TYR A 308 -15.99 21.79 -17.63
C TYR A 308 -15.34 20.44 -17.94
N LEU A 309 -14.64 19.80 -16.97
CA LEU A 309 -14.05 18.46 -17.12
C LEU A 309 -15.11 17.42 -17.51
N GLY A 310 -16.36 17.58 -17.06
CA GLY A 310 -17.46 16.72 -17.46
C GLY A 310 -17.72 16.62 -18.96
N ASN A 311 -17.23 17.58 -19.78
CA ASN A 311 -17.32 17.50 -21.24
C ASN A 311 -16.44 16.42 -21.86
N TYR A 312 -15.42 15.96 -21.12
CA TYR A 312 -14.53 14.86 -21.52
C TYR A 312 -15.06 13.48 -21.10
N VAL A 313 -16.11 13.41 -20.29
CA VAL A 313 -16.76 12.14 -19.97
C VAL A 313 -17.56 11.66 -21.19
N LYS A 314 -17.48 10.38 -21.51
CA LYS A 314 -18.25 9.76 -22.60
C LYS A 314 -19.75 9.93 -22.36
N ASP A 315 -20.52 10.09 -23.43
CA ASP A 315 -21.99 10.24 -23.33
C ASP A 315 -22.69 8.98 -22.83
N GLU A 316 -22.09 7.83 -23.09
CA GLU A 316 -22.57 6.54 -22.64
C GLU A 316 -21.46 5.84 -21.86
N ILE A 317 -21.69 5.64 -20.57
CA ILE A 317 -20.83 4.87 -19.66
C ILE A 317 -21.66 3.78 -19.00
N THR A 318 -21.03 2.64 -18.76
CA THR A 318 -21.68 1.48 -18.14
C THR A 318 -21.08 1.24 -16.77
N ALA A 319 -21.93 1.06 -15.77
CA ALA A 319 -21.50 0.66 -14.43
C ALA A 319 -20.81 -0.72 -14.47
N PRO A 320 -19.68 -0.89 -13.77
CA PRO A 320 -19.05 -2.20 -13.68
C PRO A 320 -19.91 -3.17 -12.86
N THR A 321 -19.78 -4.46 -13.16
CA THR A 321 -20.45 -5.52 -12.40
C THR A 321 -19.42 -6.54 -11.89
N LYS A 322 -19.69 -7.11 -10.72
CA LYS A 322 -18.80 -8.09 -10.10
C LYS A 322 -18.49 -9.27 -11.05
N GLU A 323 -19.51 -9.81 -11.72
CA GLU A 323 -19.38 -10.99 -12.58
C GLU A 323 -18.53 -10.73 -13.82
N LYS A 324 -18.57 -9.51 -14.34
CA LYS A 324 -17.84 -9.13 -15.54
C LYS A 324 -16.47 -8.55 -15.24
N ASP A 325 -16.36 -7.72 -14.22
CA ASP A 325 -15.24 -6.80 -14.04
C ASP A 325 -14.33 -7.13 -12.85
N LEU A 326 -14.78 -7.96 -11.89
CA LEU A 326 -13.88 -8.50 -10.86
C LEU A 326 -13.00 -9.60 -11.49
N LYS A 327 -11.73 -9.31 -11.66
CA LYS A 327 -10.75 -10.21 -12.29
C LYS A 327 -9.70 -10.65 -11.29
N VAL A 328 -9.34 -11.92 -11.39
CA VAL A 328 -8.13 -12.43 -10.71
C VAL A 328 -6.91 -11.81 -11.37
N ASN A 329 -5.96 -11.40 -10.58
CA ASN A 329 -4.68 -10.90 -11.05
C ASN A 329 -4.01 -11.94 -11.98
N SER A 330 -3.78 -11.56 -13.22
CA SER A 330 -3.19 -12.45 -14.23
C SER A 330 -1.77 -12.91 -13.88
N LEU A 331 -1.08 -12.17 -13.00
CA LEU A 331 0.26 -12.49 -12.52
C LEU A 331 0.24 -13.20 -11.17
N TYR A 332 -0.96 -13.40 -10.55
CA TYR A 332 -1.07 -14.10 -9.29
C TYR A 332 -0.47 -15.51 -9.40
N LYS A 333 0.49 -15.77 -8.55
CA LYS A 333 1.10 -17.09 -8.43
C LYS A 333 0.78 -17.63 -7.06
N TYR A 334 -0.06 -18.64 -7.03
CA TYR A 334 -0.28 -19.39 -5.80
C TYR A 334 1.05 -19.98 -5.33
N SER A 335 1.48 -19.59 -4.17
CA SER A 335 2.56 -20.22 -3.43
C SER A 335 2.06 -20.38 -2.00
N PRO A 336 1.68 -21.59 -1.57
CA PRO A 336 1.27 -21.80 -0.18
C PRO A 336 2.50 -21.56 0.70
N TYR A 337 2.62 -20.36 1.21
CA TYR A 337 3.63 -20.03 2.19
C TYR A 337 3.11 -20.40 3.57
N SER A 338 3.88 -21.20 4.28
CA SER A 338 3.68 -21.41 5.71
C SER A 338 4.83 -20.75 6.46
N ALA A 339 4.49 -19.85 7.37
CA ALA A 339 5.49 -19.27 8.26
C ALA A 339 6.25 -20.40 8.99
N PRO A 340 7.56 -20.25 9.20
CA PRO A 340 8.34 -21.27 9.92
C PRO A 340 7.82 -21.45 11.35
N ASP A 341 7.65 -22.69 11.77
CA ASP A 341 7.35 -23.01 13.17
C ASP A 341 8.61 -22.84 14.02
N LEU A 342 8.78 -21.62 14.51
CA LEU A 342 9.94 -21.25 15.33
C LEU A 342 9.87 -21.83 16.74
N ALA A 343 8.69 -22.19 17.22
CA ALA A 343 8.51 -22.74 18.56
C ALA A 343 9.04 -24.18 18.67
N SER A 344 8.89 -24.97 17.60
CA SER A 344 9.38 -26.34 17.52
C SER A 344 10.73 -26.47 16.82
N TYR A 345 11.30 -25.38 16.32
CA TYR A 345 12.55 -25.41 15.56
C TYR A 345 13.74 -25.85 16.41
N ASN A 346 14.34 -26.99 16.07
CA ASN A 346 15.57 -27.50 16.67
C ASN A 346 16.70 -27.50 15.62
N PRO A 347 17.47 -26.39 15.50
CA PRO A 347 18.47 -26.25 14.47
C PRO A 347 19.68 -27.13 14.68
N ALA A 348 20.29 -27.56 13.58
CA ALA A 348 21.63 -28.17 13.60
C ALA A 348 22.69 -27.15 14.06
N ASN A 349 23.86 -27.61 14.47
CA ASN A 349 24.93 -26.78 15.07
C ASN A 349 25.31 -25.58 14.18
N GLN A 350 25.27 -25.74 12.85
CA GLN A 350 25.60 -24.66 11.92
C GLN A 350 24.53 -23.56 11.85
N PHE A 351 23.37 -23.75 12.49
CA PHE A 351 22.27 -22.78 12.53
C PHE A 351 21.85 -22.40 13.95
N LYS A 352 22.63 -22.83 14.95
CA LYS A 352 22.26 -22.66 16.35
C LYS A 352 22.53 -21.25 16.85
N THR A 353 21.49 -20.65 17.45
CA THR A 353 21.54 -19.36 18.15
C THR A 353 21.20 -19.57 19.62
N THR A 354 21.71 -18.73 20.50
CA THR A 354 21.46 -18.76 21.95
C THR A 354 20.75 -17.49 22.44
N THR A 355 20.86 -16.38 21.71
CA THR A 355 20.13 -15.16 22.00
C THR A 355 18.66 -15.32 21.64
N ALA A 356 17.77 -15.08 22.59
CA ALA A 356 16.33 -15.23 22.41
C ALA A 356 15.77 -14.38 21.27
N GLY A 357 14.92 -15.00 20.45
CA GLY A 357 14.26 -14.37 19.32
C GLY A 357 15.12 -14.28 18.05
N TRP A 358 16.33 -14.82 18.06
CA TRP A 358 17.17 -14.99 16.87
C TRP A 358 17.22 -16.45 16.42
N TYR A 359 17.20 -16.69 15.12
CA TYR A 359 17.15 -18.00 14.51
C TYR A 359 18.10 -18.07 13.32
N GLY A 360 18.77 -19.20 13.14
CA GLY A 360 19.64 -19.45 12.00
C GLY A 360 19.01 -20.41 11.00
N THR A 361 19.18 -20.14 9.70
CA THR A 361 18.69 -20.99 8.61
C THR A 361 19.52 -20.83 7.34
N ALA A 362 19.34 -21.73 6.38
CA ALA A 362 19.71 -21.55 4.99
C ALA A 362 18.63 -22.18 4.11
N PHE A 363 18.29 -21.52 3.01
CA PHE A 363 17.20 -21.99 2.13
C PHE A 363 17.37 -21.55 0.69
N GLY A 364 16.54 -22.11 -0.18
CA GLY A 364 16.46 -21.76 -1.58
C GLY A 364 17.35 -22.62 -2.49
N ASP A 365 17.87 -22.04 -3.59
CA ASP A 365 18.79 -22.70 -4.53
C ASP A 365 20.19 -22.83 -3.91
N THR A 366 20.31 -23.68 -2.90
CA THR A 366 21.53 -23.88 -2.15
C THR A 366 22.44 -24.98 -2.73
N GLY A 367 21.98 -25.67 -3.77
CA GLY A 367 22.77 -26.71 -4.45
C GLY A 367 23.05 -27.99 -3.65
N GLY A 368 22.44 -28.12 -2.48
CA GLY A 368 22.50 -29.29 -1.59
C GLY A 368 21.64 -29.05 -0.37
N LYS A 369 21.39 -30.07 0.44
CA LYS A 369 20.56 -29.93 1.66
C LYS A 369 21.26 -28.97 2.62
N PRO A 370 20.71 -27.82 2.98
CA PRO A 370 21.35 -26.87 3.90
C PRO A 370 21.62 -27.47 5.28
N SER A 371 20.78 -28.41 5.71
CA SER A 371 20.94 -29.14 6.97
C SER A 371 22.18 -30.05 7.02
N ASP A 372 22.78 -30.36 5.87
CA ASP A 372 24.03 -31.10 5.82
C ASP A 372 25.22 -30.15 6.01
N ALA A 373 25.90 -30.23 7.16
CA ALA A 373 27.03 -29.39 7.50
C ALA A 373 28.17 -29.44 6.46
N SER A 374 28.28 -30.56 5.70
CA SER A 374 29.28 -30.72 4.66
C SER A 374 29.10 -29.72 3.51
N ASN A 375 27.92 -29.12 3.34
CA ASN A 375 27.64 -28.09 2.35
C ASN A 375 28.16 -26.70 2.74
N GLY A 376 28.63 -26.52 3.99
CA GLY A 376 29.31 -25.32 4.47
C GLY A 376 28.41 -24.11 4.70
N TYR A 377 27.08 -24.24 4.65
CA TYR A 377 26.17 -23.16 5.03
C TYR A 377 26.21 -22.91 6.53
N ILE A 378 26.35 -21.65 6.92
CA ILE A 378 26.48 -21.21 8.30
C ILE A 378 25.54 -20.05 8.54
N ALA A 379 24.74 -20.13 9.59
CA ALA A 379 23.97 -19.03 10.14
C ALA A 379 23.78 -19.31 11.64
N LYS A 380 24.80 -19.02 12.43
CA LYS A 380 24.86 -19.37 13.86
C LYS A 380 25.40 -18.22 14.70
N GLU A 381 25.10 -18.27 15.96
CA GLU A 381 25.73 -17.45 16.97
C GLU A 381 27.00 -18.13 17.48
N THR A 382 28.13 -17.43 17.44
CA THR A 382 29.44 -17.94 17.87
C THR A 382 29.78 -17.55 19.31
N SER A 383 29.30 -16.39 19.74
CA SER A 383 29.26 -15.91 21.12
C SER A 383 28.07 -14.97 21.27
N THR A 384 27.67 -14.66 22.49
CA THR A 384 26.47 -13.83 22.74
C THR A 384 26.46 -12.55 21.90
N GLY A 385 25.48 -12.40 21.01
CA GLY A 385 25.32 -11.25 20.14
C GLY A 385 26.29 -11.18 18.95
N VAL A 386 27.10 -12.23 18.71
CA VAL A 386 28.01 -12.33 17.56
C VAL A 386 27.59 -13.48 16.66
N PHE A 387 27.31 -13.17 15.40
CA PHE A 387 26.75 -14.12 14.44
C PHE A 387 27.69 -14.33 13.27
N GLU A 388 27.90 -15.58 12.87
CA GLU A 388 28.61 -15.96 11.67
C GLU A 388 27.63 -16.44 10.62
N VAL A 389 27.61 -15.79 9.45
CA VAL A 389 26.63 -16.04 8.39
C VAL A 389 27.32 -16.15 7.04
N GLY A 390 26.95 -17.15 6.26
CA GLY A 390 27.48 -17.32 4.91
C GLY A 390 27.70 -18.78 4.51
N GLN A 391 28.66 -18.99 3.61
CA GLN A 391 29.06 -20.33 3.18
C GLN A 391 30.59 -20.49 3.26
N SER A 392 31.05 -21.44 4.07
CA SER A 392 32.46 -21.65 4.33
C SER A 392 33.12 -22.69 3.41
N LYS A 393 32.35 -23.48 2.67
CA LYS A 393 32.89 -24.54 1.82
C LYS A 393 33.79 -23.97 0.74
N THR A 394 35.00 -24.53 0.62
CA THR A 394 35.97 -24.19 -0.41
C THR A 394 35.95 -25.25 -1.49
N GLY A 395 35.92 -24.84 -2.76
CA GLY A 395 35.98 -25.76 -3.90
C GLY A 395 35.84 -25.01 -5.21
N THR A 396 36.05 -25.68 -6.31
CA THR A 396 35.85 -25.19 -7.68
C THR A 396 34.58 -25.79 -8.26
N GLY A 397 33.90 -25.04 -9.13
CA GLY A 397 32.70 -25.51 -9.81
C GLY A 397 31.44 -25.39 -8.97
N ASP A 398 30.58 -26.40 -9.01
CA ASP A 398 29.25 -26.40 -8.38
C ASP A 398 29.22 -26.28 -6.85
N LEU A 399 30.38 -26.16 -6.22
CA LEU A 399 30.52 -26.08 -4.75
C LEU A 399 30.16 -24.70 -4.17
N PHE A 400 30.04 -23.68 -5.01
CA PHE A 400 29.59 -22.35 -4.61
C PHE A 400 28.15 -22.12 -5.09
N LYS A 401 27.24 -22.94 -4.59
CA LYS A 401 25.82 -22.76 -4.82
C LYS A 401 25.24 -21.91 -3.72
N GLY A 402 24.10 -21.38 -3.97
CA GLY A 402 23.55 -20.31 -3.16
C GLY A 402 23.88 -18.99 -3.79
N LYS A 403 22.91 -18.38 -4.45
CA LYS A 403 23.09 -17.13 -5.17
C LYS A 403 21.91 -16.22 -4.94
N ILE A 404 22.16 -14.94 -5.10
CA ILE A 404 21.10 -13.93 -5.20
C ILE A 404 21.00 -13.56 -6.68
N ALA A 405 19.89 -13.92 -7.31
CA ALA A 405 19.61 -13.64 -8.72
C ALA A 405 18.12 -13.36 -8.91
N GLY A 406 17.71 -12.82 -10.07
CA GLY A 406 16.31 -12.53 -10.37
C GLY A 406 15.41 -13.75 -10.17
N GLY A 407 15.69 -14.84 -10.86
CA GLY A 407 14.85 -16.05 -10.86
C GLY A 407 15.24 -17.13 -9.86
N SER A 408 16.21 -16.91 -8.98
CA SER A 408 16.57 -17.88 -7.94
C SER A 408 17.28 -17.23 -6.77
N GLU A 409 17.13 -17.83 -5.60
CA GLU A 409 17.68 -17.35 -4.36
C GLU A 409 18.14 -18.52 -3.50
N GLY A 410 19.36 -18.42 -2.97
CA GLY A 410 19.90 -19.36 -2.00
C GLY A 410 20.89 -18.65 -1.09
N LEU A 411 20.62 -18.60 0.19
CA LEU A 411 21.43 -17.88 1.16
C LEU A 411 21.39 -18.50 2.55
N SER A 412 22.35 -18.12 3.37
CA SER A 412 22.33 -18.28 4.82
C SER A 412 21.73 -17.04 5.46
N PHE A 413 20.95 -17.21 6.54
CA PHE A 413 20.21 -16.12 7.16
C PHE A 413 20.10 -16.32 8.68
N CYS A 414 20.62 -15.36 9.45
CA CYS A 414 20.31 -15.22 10.88
C CYS A 414 19.26 -14.13 11.03
N PHE A 415 18.10 -14.46 11.57
CA PHE A 415 16.95 -13.58 11.51
C PHE A 415 16.16 -13.51 12.81
N LYS A 416 15.40 -12.44 12.91
CA LYS A 416 14.34 -12.19 13.89
C LYS A 416 13.02 -12.04 13.15
N GLN A 417 11.96 -12.66 13.67
CA GLN A 417 10.59 -12.42 13.21
C GLN A 417 10.05 -11.14 13.87
N ILE A 418 9.53 -10.23 13.09
CA ILE A 418 8.96 -8.95 13.55
C ILE A 418 7.55 -8.76 12.98
N SER A 419 6.70 -7.98 13.66
CA SER A 419 5.38 -7.65 13.14
C SER A 419 5.47 -6.81 11.87
N ILE A 420 4.55 -7.02 10.93
CA ILE A 420 4.43 -6.15 9.73
C ILE A 420 4.15 -4.70 10.09
N ASN A 421 3.63 -4.44 11.30
CA ASN A 421 3.32 -3.10 11.78
C ASN A 421 4.50 -2.42 12.50
N ASP A 422 5.61 -3.13 12.76
CA ASP A 422 6.71 -2.54 13.51
C ASP A 422 7.46 -1.46 12.71
N ASN A 423 7.53 -0.26 13.27
CA ASN A 423 8.55 0.72 12.93
C ASN A 423 9.79 0.41 13.76
N PHE A 424 10.96 0.50 13.16
CA PHE A 424 12.17 0.06 13.83
C PHE A 424 13.44 0.69 13.26
N GLU A 425 14.48 0.65 14.07
CA GLU A 425 15.87 0.81 13.66
C GLU A 425 16.61 -0.49 13.89
N PHE A 426 17.35 -0.94 12.89
CA PHE A 426 18.19 -2.14 12.96
C PHE A 426 19.57 -1.84 12.44
N SER A 427 20.61 -2.09 13.23
CA SER A 427 21.99 -1.87 12.85
C SER A 427 22.92 -2.99 13.31
N VAL A 428 23.98 -3.21 12.53
CA VAL A 428 25.03 -4.20 12.83
C VAL A 428 26.38 -3.70 12.37
N LYS A 429 27.44 -4.07 13.07
CA LYS A 429 28.79 -4.04 12.53
C LYS A 429 29.13 -5.38 11.89
N ALA A 430 29.95 -5.37 10.85
CA ALA A 430 30.29 -6.56 10.12
C ALA A 430 31.80 -6.64 9.83
N LYS A 431 32.32 -7.86 9.86
CA LYS A 431 33.69 -8.21 9.49
C LYS A 431 33.67 -9.37 8.51
N ILE A 432 34.25 -9.17 7.36
CA ILE A 432 34.39 -10.23 6.37
C ILE A 432 35.43 -11.23 6.86
N LEU A 433 35.04 -12.48 7.05
CA LEU A 433 35.95 -13.58 7.40
C LEU A 433 36.51 -14.26 6.14
N LYS A 434 35.70 -14.29 5.05
CA LYS A 434 36.06 -14.91 3.80
C LYS A 434 35.28 -14.29 2.64
N VAL A 435 35.96 -14.03 1.54
CA VAL A 435 35.38 -13.68 0.24
C VAL A 435 35.99 -14.55 -0.84
N ASN A 436 35.18 -15.09 -1.72
CA ASN A 436 35.65 -15.72 -2.93
C ASN A 436 35.72 -14.68 -4.04
N GLY A 437 36.94 -14.27 -4.41
CA GLY A 437 37.22 -13.05 -5.17
C GLY A 437 36.68 -12.98 -6.61
N ASN A 438 36.23 -14.09 -7.21
CA ASN A 438 35.82 -14.14 -8.62
C ASN A 438 34.36 -14.56 -8.83
N GLU A 439 33.56 -14.58 -7.76
CA GLU A 439 32.18 -15.05 -7.86
C GLU A 439 31.22 -13.97 -8.37
N GLN A 440 30.12 -14.43 -8.89
CA GLN A 440 29.02 -13.60 -9.39
C GLN A 440 27.74 -13.94 -8.65
N GLN A 441 26.82 -13.01 -8.53
CA GLN A 441 25.53 -13.19 -7.86
C GLN A 441 25.70 -13.55 -6.37
N ASP A 442 26.72 -12.99 -5.77
CA ASP A 442 27.01 -13.08 -4.34
C ASP A 442 26.67 -11.76 -3.63
N GLY A 443 26.48 -11.85 -2.33
CA GLY A 443 26.19 -10.68 -1.53
C GLY A 443 26.14 -11.00 -0.05
N PHE A 444 26.19 -9.96 0.75
CA PHE A 444 26.08 -10.04 2.21
C PHE A 444 25.60 -8.70 2.78
N GLY A 445 25.11 -8.74 4.00
CA GLY A 445 24.60 -7.57 4.71
C GLY A 445 23.41 -7.93 5.59
N ILE A 446 22.47 -7.02 5.71
CA ILE A 446 21.20 -7.21 6.41
C ILE A 446 20.03 -7.00 5.44
N MET A 447 18.91 -7.67 5.70
CA MET A 447 17.71 -7.54 4.86
C MET A 447 16.42 -7.65 5.67
N LEU A 448 15.40 -6.97 5.17
CA LEU A 448 14.01 -7.11 5.57
C LEU A 448 13.27 -7.88 4.48
N ARG A 449 12.59 -8.98 4.84
CA ARG A 449 11.99 -9.94 3.90
C ARG A 449 10.53 -10.21 4.22
N ASP A 450 9.74 -10.52 3.19
CA ASP A 450 8.33 -10.94 3.33
C ASP A 450 8.16 -12.43 3.64
N ALA A 451 9.20 -13.25 3.47
CA ALA A 451 9.16 -14.68 3.74
C ALA A 451 10.53 -15.23 4.15
N CYS A 452 10.50 -16.27 4.98
CA CYS A 452 11.66 -17.02 5.41
C CYS A 452 11.29 -18.50 5.54
N TRP A 453 12.24 -19.39 5.31
CA TRP A 453 12.05 -20.85 5.44
C TRP A 453 13.12 -21.41 6.36
N LEU A 454 12.77 -22.49 7.05
CA LEU A 454 13.74 -23.32 7.76
C LEU A 454 14.59 -24.09 6.73
N PRO A 455 15.69 -24.77 7.13
CA PRO A 455 16.63 -25.35 6.18
C PRO A 455 15.98 -26.19 5.08
N ALA A 456 15.90 -25.60 3.88
CA ALA A 456 15.25 -26.20 2.73
C ALA A 456 16.02 -25.93 1.42
N GLN A 457 16.16 -26.97 0.61
CA GLN A 457 16.72 -26.84 -0.74
C GLN A 457 15.57 -26.88 -1.75
N ASP A 458 15.16 -25.70 -2.21
CA ASP A 458 14.13 -25.55 -3.23
C ASP A 458 14.35 -24.27 -4.03
N LYS A 459 14.48 -24.37 -5.34
CA LYS A 459 14.71 -23.24 -6.25
C LYS A 459 13.49 -22.32 -6.39
N SER A 460 12.30 -22.79 -6.00
CA SER A 460 11.06 -22.01 -6.04
C SER A 460 10.88 -21.09 -4.85
N LEU A 461 11.73 -21.22 -3.81
CA LEU A 461 11.65 -20.39 -2.61
C LEU A 461 12.20 -18.99 -2.90
N LEU A 462 11.32 -18.10 -3.30
CA LEU A 462 11.61 -16.70 -3.58
C LEU A 462 10.82 -15.78 -2.65
N SER A 463 11.43 -14.66 -2.29
CA SER A 463 10.89 -13.66 -1.40
C SER A 463 11.15 -12.26 -1.94
N ASN A 464 10.26 -11.31 -1.61
CA ASN A 464 10.57 -9.91 -1.75
C ASN A 464 11.40 -9.45 -0.55
N TYR A 465 12.26 -8.46 -0.77
CA TYR A 465 13.10 -7.90 0.29
C TYR A 465 13.69 -6.55 -0.11
N VAL A 466 14.13 -5.80 0.89
CA VAL A 466 15.13 -4.74 0.77
C VAL A 466 16.35 -5.11 1.59
N ALA A 467 17.53 -4.71 1.11
CA ALA A 467 18.81 -5.04 1.74
C ALA A 467 19.72 -3.82 1.84
N ALA A 468 20.25 -3.62 3.04
CA ALA A 468 21.45 -2.82 3.27
C ALA A 468 22.64 -3.79 3.24
N GLY A 469 23.45 -3.70 2.22
CA GLY A 469 24.53 -4.67 2.01
C GLY A 469 25.20 -4.49 0.66
N VAL A 470 26.06 -5.41 0.34
CA VAL A 470 26.80 -5.44 -0.93
C VAL A 470 26.27 -6.57 -1.80
N TYR A 471 26.02 -6.26 -3.06
CA TYR A 471 25.61 -7.22 -4.07
C TYR A 471 26.46 -7.06 -5.33
N ARG A 472 26.86 -8.19 -5.90
CA ARG A 472 27.65 -8.25 -7.11
C ARG A 472 27.02 -9.19 -8.13
N THR A 473 26.69 -8.68 -9.33
CA THR A 473 26.21 -9.50 -10.44
C THR A 473 27.37 -10.14 -11.23
N LYS A 474 28.47 -9.41 -11.35
CA LYS A 474 29.74 -9.80 -11.96
C LYS A 474 30.87 -8.94 -11.37
N ALA A 475 32.11 -9.31 -11.63
CA ALA A 475 33.29 -8.66 -11.03
C ALA A 475 33.33 -7.12 -11.12
N SER A 476 32.77 -6.56 -12.18
CA SER A 476 32.74 -5.10 -12.42
C SER A 476 31.40 -4.42 -12.15
N ASP A 477 30.43 -5.15 -11.58
CA ASP A 477 29.07 -4.64 -11.36
C ASP A 477 28.67 -4.91 -9.90
N ILE A 478 29.10 -4.01 -9.03
CA ILE A 478 28.99 -4.09 -7.58
C ILE A 478 28.20 -2.90 -7.09
N VAL A 479 27.20 -3.13 -6.25
CA VAL A 479 26.37 -2.06 -5.67
C VAL A 479 26.24 -2.22 -4.16
N ALA A 480 26.10 -1.09 -3.48
CA ALA A 480 25.61 -1.02 -2.12
C ALA A 480 24.09 -0.83 -2.16
N ASN A 481 23.39 -1.60 -1.38
CA ASN A 481 21.92 -1.67 -1.27
C ASN A 481 21.21 -2.17 -2.53
N PHE A 482 20.22 -2.99 -2.34
CA PHE A 482 19.43 -3.59 -3.43
C PHE A 482 18.10 -4.14 -2.90
N SER A 483 17.18 -4.43 -3.80
CA SER A 483 15.85 -4.93 -3.43
C SER A 483 15.32 -5.94 -4.44
N ARG A 484 14.28 -6.65 -4.05
CA ARG A 484 13.39 -7.42 -4.91
C ARG A 484 11.97 -7.17 -4.46
N THR A 485 11.10 -6.71 -5.35
CA THR A 485 9.72 -6.36 -5.03
C THR A 485 8.67 -7.12 -5.86
N ASN A 486 9.09 -7.84 -6.89
CA ASN A 486 8.20 -8.54 -7.83
C ASN A 486 8.52 -10.03 -8.02
N LEU A 487 9.33 -10.64 -7.15
CA LEU A 487 9.80 -12.03 -7.18
C LEU A 487 10.65 -12.42 -8.41
N THR A 488 10.86 -11.55 -9.38
CA THR A 488 11.54 -11.92 -10.65
C THR A 488 12.84 -11.20 -10.88
N GLU A 489 13.00 -9.97 -10.38
CA GLU A 489 14.15 -9.12 -10.64
C GLU A 489 14.78 -8.57 -9.38
N ILE A 490 16.08 -8.30 -9.44
CA ILE A 490 16.79 -7.56 -8.43
C ILE A 490 16.99 -6.13 -8.92
N THR A 491 16.44 -5.19 -8.18
CA THR A 491 16.66 -3.77 -8.39
C THR A 491 17.91 -3.35 -7.64
N LYS A 492 18.93 -2.94 -8.36
CA LYS A 492 20.17 -2.37 -7.82
C LYS A 492 19.97 -0.89 -7.53
N SER A 493 20.53 -0.41 -6.43
CA SER A 493 20.59 1.03 -6.19
C SER A 493 21.57 1.71 -7.16
N ASN A 494 21.56 3.03 -7.18
CA ASN A 494 22.54 3.84 -7.92
C ASN A 494 23.92 3.93 -7.22
N ASN A 495 24.08 3.30 -6.05
CA ASN A 495 25.30 3.34 -5.25
C ASN A 495 26.31 2.29 -5.75
N THR A 496 26.95 2.57 -6.87
CA THR A 496 27.98 1.70 -7.46
C THR A 496 29.27 1.74 -6.64
N LEU A 497 29.85 0.58 -6.36
CA LEU A 497 31.12 0.44 -5.67
C LEU A 497 32.23 0.16 -6.68
N SER A 498 33.39 0.78 -6.48
CA SER A 498 34.58 0.57 -7.31
C SER A 498 35.23 -0.80 -7.10
N ALA A 499 35.03 -1.42 -5.94
CA ALA A 499 35.55 -2.73 -5.58
C ALA A 499 34.62 -3.44 -4.60
N TYR A 500 34.68 -4.77 -4.58
CA TYR A 500 34.02 -5.57 -3.54
C TYR A 500 34.80 -5.42 -2.24
N PRO A 501 34.13 -5.24 -1.08
CA PRO A 501 34.82 -5.05 0.18
C PRO A 501 35.76 -6.20 0.54
N ALA A 502 36.87 -5.87 1.16
CA ALA A 502 37.95 -6.78 1.55
C ALA A 502 37.84 -7.19 3.03
N VAL A 503 38.61 -8.21 3.41
CA VAL A 503 38.61 -8.79 4.77
C VAL A 503 38.91 -7.75 5.88
N ASN A 504 39.63 -6.69 5.60
CA ASN A 504 40.02 -5.68 6.59
C ASN A 504 39.16 -4.40 6.53
N ASP A 505 38.11 -4.37 5.69
CA ASP A 505 37.24 -3.20 5.64
C ASP A 505 36.35 -3.13 6.88
N GLU A 506 36.16 -1.89 7.36
CA GLU A 506 35.19 -1.60 8.41
C GLU A 506 33.79 -1.46 7.79
N LEU A 507 32.86 -2.29 8.23
CA LEU A 507 31.52 -2.37 7.67
C LEU A 507 30.48 -2.16 8.75
N GLU A 508 29.48 -1.34 8.42
CA GLU A 508 28.26 -1.20 9.20
C GLU A 508 27.06 -1.18 8.26
N PHE A 509 25.96 -1.81 8.67
CA PHE A 509 24.71 -1.83 7.93
C PHE A 509 23.57 -1.37 8.82
N ARG A 510 22.66 -0.57 8.25
CA ARG A 510 21.45 -0.10 8.95
C ARG A 510 20.23 -0.22 8.06
N ILE A 511 19.11 -0.63 8.66
CA ILE A 511 17.78 -0.54 8.07
C ILE A 511 16.87 0.19 9.06
N THR A 512 16.29 1.29 8.61
CA THR A 512 15.28 2.03 9.37
C THR A 512 13.95 1.94 8.64
N ARG A 513 12.88 1.59 9.35
CA ARG A 513 11.53 1.57 8.82
C ARG A 513 10.62 2.51 9.58
N THR A 514 9.89 3.35 8.83
CA THR A 514 8.81 4.20 9.35
C THR A 514 7.63 4.11 8.39
N GLY A 515 6.58 3.44 8.79
CA GLY A 515 5.44 3.15 7.92
C GLY A 515 5.85 2.31 6.71
N GLN A 516 5.58 2.85 5.52
CA GLN A 516 5.98 2.23 4.25
C GLN A 516 7.34 2.74 3.73
N SER A 517 8.00 3.60 4.46
CA SER A 517 9.33 4.07 4.08
C SER A 517 10.40 3.20 4.74
N VAL A 518 11.34 2.71 3.94
CA VAL A 518 12.51 1.96 4.43
C VAL A 518 13.77 2.63 3.91
N THR A 519 14.65 2.97 4.83
CA THR A 519 15.99 3.48 4.51
C THR A 519 17.02 2.39 4.76
N CYS A 520 17.83 2.10 3.74
CA CYS A 520 18.95 1.17 3.82
C CYS A 520 20.27 1.96 3.72
N GLU A 521 21.16 1.75 4.68
CA GLU A 521 22.49 2.36 4.69
C GLU A 521 23.56 1.27 4.77
N THR A 522 24.48 1.32 3.82
CA THR A 522 25.72 0.52 3.82
C THR A 522 26.88 1.46 4.05
N ILE A 523 27.66 1.23 5.10
CA ILE A 523 28.80 2.06 5.48
C ILE A 523 30.06 1.22 5.30
N ILE A 524 30.99 1.71 4.49
CA ILE A 524 32.26 1.04 4.17
C ILE A 524 33.40 2.02 4.44
N ASN A 525 34.26 1.72 5.40
CA ASN A 525 35.42 2.56 5.78
C ASN A 525 34.99 4.03 6.02
N GLY A 526 33.86 4.22 6.72
CA GLY A 526 33.31 5.54 7.05
C GLY A 526 32.53 6.23 5.90
N THR A 527 32.48 5.65 4.70
CA THR A 527 31.67 6.17 3.59
C THR A 527 30.28 5.55 3.63
N THR A 528 29.24 6.39 3.73
CA THR A 528 27.84 5.94 3.78
C THR A 528 27.19 5.96 2.41
N TYR A 529 26.56 4.86 2.05
CA TYR A 529 25.75 4.68 0.85
C TYR A 529 24.29 4.48 1.27
N THR A 530 23.45 5.46 1.01
CA THR A 530 22.04 5.46 1.42
C THR A 530 21.12 5.18 0.24
N THR A 531 20.10 4.36 0.46
CA THR A 531 18.98 4.14 -0.47
C THR A 531 17.67 4.23 0.29
N ASN A 532 16.77 5.07 -0.19
CA ASN A 532 15.45 5.26 0.38
C ASN A 532 14.40 4.57 -0.50
N TYR A 533 13.69 3.64 0.07
CA TYR A 533 12.52 2.97 -0.52
C TYR A 533 11.28 3.64 0.08
N LEU A 534 10.80 4.68 -0.59
CA LEU A 534 9.77 5.57 -0.04
C LEU A 534 8.36 4.97 -0.10
N ASP A 535 8.14 4.06 -1.04
CA ASP A 535 6.86 3.39 -1.29
C ASP A 535 7.07 1.87 -1.15
N PHE A 536 7.68 1.48 -0.03
CA PHE A 536 7.90 0.07 0.27
C PHE A 536 6.58 -0.60 0.62
N ASP A 537 6.01 -1.31 -0.33
CA ASP A 537 4.66 -1.81 -0.28
C ASP A 537 4.53 -3.33 -0.46
N PHE A 538 5.60 -4.09 -0.30
CA PHE A 538 5.45 -5.53 -0.32
C PHE A 538 4.74 -6.03 0.94
N VAL A 539 3.85 -7.00 0.74
CA VAL A 539 3.02 -7.57 1.80
C VAL A 539 3.67 -8.84 2.31
N ALA A 540 3.70 -9.00 3.63
CA ALA A 540 4.15 -10.24 4.24
C ALA A 540 3.30 -11.42 3.72
N LYS A 541 3.95 -12.51 3.27
CA LYS A 541 3.26 -13.67 2.70
C LYS A 541 2.31 -14.38 3.67
N ASP A 542 2.52 -14.23 4.98
CA ASP A 542 1.64 -14.74 6.03
C ASP A 542 0.72 -13.68 6.64
N SER A 543 0.74 -12.45 6.10
CA SER A 543 -0.03 -11.28 6.56
C SER A 543 0.22 -10.88 8.03
N LYS A 544 1.31 -11.35 8.65
CA LYS A 544 1.61 -11.12 10.07
C LYS A 544 3.02 -10.67 10.33
N TYR A 545 4.00 -11.26 9.62
CA TYR A 545 5.40 -11.12 9.97
C TYR A 545 6.28 -10.75 8.79
N PHE A 546 7.26 -9.92 9.09
CA PHE A 546 8.47 -9.78 8.31
C PHE A 546 9.64 -10.48 9.02
N TYR A 547 10.68 -10.75 8.25
CA TYR A 547 11.88 -11.43 8.70
C TYR A 547 13.07 -10.51 8.49
N LEU A 548 13.63 -10.02 9.59
CA LEU A 548 14.71 -9.05 9.60
C LEU A 548 15.99 -9.73 10.07
N GLY A 549 17.09 -9.58 9.35
CA GLY A 549 18.32 -10.24 9.79
C GLY A 549 19.53 -10.10 8.87
N MET A 550 20.57 -10.82 9.22
CA MET A 550 21.87 -10.85 8.57
C MET A 550 21.94 -11.99 7.56
N PHE A 551 22.48 -11.73 6.38
CA PHE A 551 22.57 -12.73 5.32
C PHE A 551 23.96 -12.81 4.70
N GLY A 552 24.25 -13.95 4.12
CA GLY A 552 25.41 -14.19 3.27
C GLY A 552 25.10 -15.24 2.19
N ALA A 553 25.57 -14.98 0.99
CA ALA A 553 25.34 -15.85 -0.17
C ALA A 553 26.63 -16.10 -0.93
N ARG A 554 26.77 -17.30 -1.48
CA ARG A 554 27.76 -17.70 -2.49
C ARG A 554 29.23 -17.46 -2.13
N GLY A 555 29.71 -18.14 -1.10
CA GLY A 555 31.16 -18.15 -0.75
C GLY A 555 31.66 -16.96 0.05
N THR A 556 30.76 -16.11 0.52
CA THR A 556 31.08 -15.05 1.48
C THR A 556 30.71 -15.54 2.88
N VAL A 557 31.61 -15.31 3.84
CA VAL A 557 31.37 -15.52 5.27
C VAL A 557 31.65 -14.23 6.01
N VAL A 558 30.67 -13.81 6.79
CA VAL A 558 30.70 -12.53 7.52
C VAL A 558 30.37 -12.79 8.99
N GLU A 559 31.16 -12.18 9.86
CA GLU A 559 30.86 -12.06 11.28
C GLU A 559 30.11 -10.74 11.51
N PHE A 560 28.95 -10.84 12.16
CA PHE A 560 28.15 -9.68 12.56
C PHE A 560 28.19 -9.51 14.07
N SER A 561 28.40 -8.30 14.52
CA SER A 561 28.48 -7.93 15.94
C SER A 561 27.75 -6.60 16.19
N GLU A 562 27.66 -6.20 17.45
CA GLU A 562 26.92 -4.99 17.86
C GLU A 562 25.50 -4.95 17.25
N VAL A 563 24.84 -6.10 17.22
CA VAL A 563 23.52 -6.28 16.63
C VAL A 563 22.46 -5.58 17.49
N THR A 564 21.90 -4.51 16.99
CA THR A 564 20.95 -3.66 17.72
C THR A 564 19.63 -3.58 16.95
N TYR A 565 18.54 -3.99 17.60
CA TYR A 565 17.17 -3.82 17.12
C TYR A 565 16.38 -2.98 18.12
N THR A 566 15.84 -1.88 17.67
CA THR A 566 15.00 -0.98 18.47
C THR A 566 13.66 -0.78 17.76
N LYS A 567 12.57 -1.23 18.38
CA LYS A 567 11.21 -0.89 17.93
C LYS A 567 10.95 0.57 18.30
N THR A 568 10.68 1.40 17.30
CA THR A 568 10.44 2.85 17.46
C THR A 568 8.96 3.21 17.51
N GLY A 569 8.08 2.28 17.13
CA GLY A 569 6.64 2.48 17.13
C GLY A 569 5.92 1.37 16.35
N GLU A 570 4.66 1.59 16.08
CA GLU A 570 3.83 0.76 15.19
C GLU A 570 3.18 1.63 14.13
N SER A 571 3.26 1.19 12.87
CA SER A 571 2.40 1.73 11.83
C SER A 571 1.01 1.17 12.03
N GLN A 572 0.01 2.01 12.15
CA GLN A 572 -1.38 1.55 12.00
C GLN A 572 -1.50 0.99 10.58
N GLY A 573 -1.99 -0.23 10.43
CA GLY A 573 -1.93 -1.03 9.22
C GLY A 573 -2.07 -0.24 7.92
N ALA A 574 -1.15 -0.50 7.00
CA ALA A 574 -1.18 0.06 5.66
C ALA A 574 -2.43 -0.44 4.92
#